data_d8c5286ea5c3a1f58cc98f31cf1b61dd
#
_entry.id   d8c5286ea5c3a1f58cc98f31cf1b61dd
#
_cell.length_a   1.000
_cell.length_b   1.000
_cell.length_c   1.000
_cell.angle_alpha   90.00
_cell.angle_beta   90.00
_cell.angle_gamma   90.00
#
_symmetry.space_group_name_H-M   'P 1'
#
loop_
_entity.id
_entity.type
_entity.pdbx_description
1 polymer ?
#
loop_
_entity_poly.entity_id
_entity_poly.type
_entity_poly.pdbx_seq_one_letter_code
_entity_poly.pdbx_strand_id
1 'polypeptide(L)'
;KNNPEIVEIGLSGDLEFAKSLLNKNEIKISEVFKENQYIDIHAVTKGKGFQGTVKRFGVKIRQHKSEKTKRGVGTLGPWTPKRVRWSVAQPGKMGFHTRTEYNKHILKIDNKPEDINPKGGLSRYGQVKNDYILIKGSVAGVKKRTIILTEPQRLKQHAQTLALTYVHKDSQQ
;
A
#
# COMPACT_ATOMS: atom_id res chain seq x y z
N LYS A 1 -5.17 0.26 -16.68
CA LYS A 1 -4.58 1.58 -16.84
C LYS A 1 -3.97 1.66 -18.23
N ASN A 2 -4.30 2.69 -19.00
CA ASN A 2 -3.84 2.78 -20.40
C ASN A 2 -2.43 3.41 -20.51
N ASN A 3 -1.97 4.07 -19.47
CA ASN A 3 -0.65 4.70 -19.45
C ASN A 3 0.33 3.89 -18.59
N PRO A 4 1.55 3.64 -19.07
CA PRO A 4 2.59 2.99 -18.27
C PRO A 4 3.01 3.88 -17.10
N GLU A 5 3.49 3.27 -16.04
CA GLU A 5 4.18 3.98 -14.96
C GLU A 5 5.68 3.95 -15.25
N ILE A 6 6.33 5.09 -15.07
CA ILE A 6 7.79 5.23 -15.20
C ILE A 6 8.34 5.51 -13.80
N VAL A 7 9.29 4.70 -13.37
CA VAL A 7 9.88 4.80 -12.03
C VAL A 7 11.38 4.60 -12.13
N GLU A 8 12.14 5.37 -11.39
CA GLU A 8 13.57 5.16 -11.20
C GLU A 8 13.80 4.07 -10.16
N ILE A 9 14.64 3.09 -10.50
CA ILE A 9 15.01 1.99 -9.62
C ILE A 9 16.51 2.07 -9.38
N GLY A 10 16.92 2.22 -8.12
CA GLY A 10 18.32 2.15 -7.72
C GLY A 10 18.85 0.73 -7.90
N LEU A 11 19.96 0.59 -8.55
CA LEU A 11 20.67 -0.67 -8.72
C LEU A 11 21.94 -0.64 -7.86
N SER A 12 22.17 -1.73 -7.11
CA SER A 12 23.46 -2.01 -6.51
C SER A 12 24.21 -2.98 -7.40
N GLY A 13 25.41 -2.62 -7.85
CA GLY A 13 26.21 -3.49 -8.72
C GLY A 13 26.99 -2.71 -9.75
N ASP A 14 27.71 -3.44 -10.58
CA ASP A 14 28.57 -2.88 -11.63
C ASP A 14 27.77 -2.36 -12.83
N LEU A 15 28.39 -1.44 -13.58
CA LEU A 15 27.81 -0.87 -14.79
C LEU A 15 27.45 -1.94 -15.84
N GLU A 16 28.20 -3.05 -15.89
CA GLU A 16 27.93 -4.17 -16.81
C GLU A 16 26.63 -4.88 -16.45
N PHE A 17 26.35 -5.06 -15.15
CA PHE A 17 25.08 -5.60 -14.70
C PHE A 17 23.90 -4.71 -15.10
N ALA A 18 24.01 -3.39 -14.92
CA ALA A 18 23.00 -2.45 -15.36
C ALA A 18 22.74 -2.52 -16.87
N LYS A 19 23.80 -2.59 -17.68
CA LYS A 19 23.70 -2.77 -19.14
C LYS A 19 23.03 -4.09 -19.52
N SER A 20 23.33 -5.17 -18.81
CA SER A 20 22.70 -6.47 -19.05
C SER A 20 21.19 -6.44 -18.80
N LEU A 21 20.74 -5.69 -17.78
CA LEU A 21 19.31 -5.49 -17.49
C LEU A 21 18.61 -4.66 -18.58
N LEU A 22 19.27 -3.63 -19.12
CA LEU A 22 18.71 -2.81 -20.20
C LEU A 22 18.50 -3.62 -21.51
N ASN A 23 19.29 -4.65 -21.73
CA ASN A 23 19.14 -5.54 -22.89
C ASN A 23 18.00 -6.55 -22.73
N LYS A 24 17.43 -6.71 -21.53
CA LYS A 24 16.26 -7.56 -21.29
C LYS A 24 14.99 -6.77 -21.63
N ASN A 25 14.12 -7.35 -22.44
CA ASN A 25 12.81 -6.76 -22.75
C ASN A 25 11.85 -6.78 -21.55
N GLU A 26 12.00 -7.76 -20.66
CA GLU A 26 11.13 -7.99 -19.50
C GLU A 26 11.93 -8.59 -18.36
N ILE A 27 11.64 -8.12 -17.14
CA ILE A 27 12.16 -8.68 -15.89
C ILE A 27 10.98 -9.30 -15.13
N LYS A 28 11.02 -10.62 -14.97
CA LYS A 28 9.98 -11.34 -14.25
C LYS A 28 10.19 -11.22 -12.73
N ILE A 29 9.08 -11.21 -12.01
CA ILE A 29 9.08 -11.06 -10.56
C ILE A 29 9.80 -12.21 -9.84
N SER A 30 9.76 -13.42 -10.39
CA SER A 30 10.46 -14.60 -9.89
C SER A 30 12.00 -14.52 -10.02
N GLU A 31 12.51 -13.62 -10.86
CA GLU A 31 13.95 -13.35 -10.96
C GLU A 31 14.46 -12.47 -9.81
N VAL A 32 13.56 -11.67 -9.22
CA VAL A 32 13.90 -10.68 -8.18
C VAL A 32 13.58 -11.18 -6.78
N PHE A 33 12.41 -11.79 -6.60
CA PHE A 33 11.91 -12.21 -5.29
C PHE A 33 11.68 -13.71 -5.22
N LYS A 34 11.77 -14.26 -4.00
CA LYS A 34 11.56 -15.68 -3.70
C LYS A 34 10.33 -15.87 -2.80
N GLU A 35 9.73 -17.03 -2.85
CA GLU A 35 8.68 -17.42 -1.90
C GLU A 35 9.20 -17.43 -0.46
N ASN A 36 8.32 -17.16 0.48
CA ASN A 36 8.64 -17.04 1.90
C ASN A 36 9.63 -15.92 2.27
N GLN A 37 9.90 -14.99 1.34
CA GLN A 37 10.70 -13.80 1.60
C GLN A 37 9.83 -12.68 2.17
N TYR A 38 10.42 -11.84 3.03
CA TYR A 38 9.82 -10.56 3.42
C TYR A 38 10.17 -9.49 2.40
N ILE A 39 9.23 -8.59 2.18
CA ILE A 39 9.37 -7.41 1.32
C ILE A 39 8.78 -6.18 1.99
N ASP A 40 9.25 -5.01 1.58
CA ASP A 40 8.64 -3.73 1.90
C ASP A 40 7.83 -3.23 0.70
N ILE A 41 6.66 -2.65 0.98
CA ILE A 41 5.72 -2.23 -0.04
C ILE A 41 5.53 -0.71 0.03
N HIS A 42 5.84 -0.03 -1.06
CA HIS A 42 5.60 1.39 -1.22
C HIS A 42 4.37 1.61 -2.10
N ALA A 43 3.37 2.27 -1.55
CA ALA A 43 2.12 2.50 -2.26
C ALA A 43 1.46 3.81 -1.86
N VAL A 44 0.64 4.35 -2.76
CA VAL A 44 -0.18 5.54 -2.50
C VAL A 44 -1.54 5.10 -1.99
N THR A 45 -1.89 5.55 -0.79
CA THR A 45 -3.15 5.20 -0.13
C THR A 45 -4.38 5.70 -0.90
N LYS A 46 -5.53 5.11 -0.61
CA LYS A 46 -6.81 5.53 -1.19
C LYS A 46 -7.13 6.96 -0.78
N GLY A 47 -7.35 7.83 -1.77
CA GLY A 47 -7.78 9.22 -1.54
C GLY A 47 -9.20 9.28 -0.97
N LYS A 48 -9.41 10.14 0.01
CA LYS A 48 -10.70 10.40 0.65
C LYS A 48 -11.14 11.86 0.54
N GLY A 49 -10.41 12.66 -0.24
CA GLY A 49 -10.68 14.08 -0.44
C GLY A 49 -10.43 14.94 0.80
N PHE A 50 -11.05 16.09 0.87
CA PHE A 50 -10.99 16.99 2.01
C PHE A 50 -11.90 16.47 3.14
N GLN A 51 -11.35 16.30 4.33
CA GLN A 51 -12.06 15.77 5.50
C GLN A 51 -11.90 16.69 6.71
N GLY A 52 -12.96 16.73 7.53
CA GLY A 52 -12.95 17.45 8.80
C GLY A 52 -12.07 16.75 9.85
N THR A 53 -11.79 17.48 10.92
CA THR A 53 -10.90 17.04 12.01
C THR A 53 -11.33 15.75 12.69
N VAL A 54 -12.63 15.53 12.84
CA VAL A 54 -13.17 14.33 13.47
C VAL A 54 -12.79 13.06 12.70
N LYS A 55 -12.97 13.06 11.39
CA LYS A 55 -12.61 11.90 10.55
C LYS A 55 -11.13 11.79 10.31
N ARG A 56 -10.47 12.93 10.10
CA ARG A 56 -9.04 12.98 9.74
C ARG A 56 -8.12 12.62 10.89
N PHE A 57 -8.42 13.08 12.10
CA PHE A 57 -7.57 12.90 13.30
C PHE A 57 -8.27 12.19 14.47
N GLY A 58 -9.54 11.85 14.36
CA GLY A 58 -10.27 11.21 15.44
C GLY A 58 -10.57 12.14 16.61
N VAL A 59 -10.67 13.43 16.37
CA VAL A 59 -11.01 14.42 17.40
C VAL A 59 -12.39 14.09 17.97
N LYS A 60 -12.52 14.11 19.31
CA LYS A 60 -13.78 13.82 20.00
C LYS A 60 -14.83 14.88 19.67
N ILE A 61 -16.02 14.43 19.30
CA ILE A 61 -17.17 15.30 19.11
C ILE A 61 -17.59 15.83 20.48
N ARG A 62 -17.85 17.13 20.57
CA ARG A 62 -18.33 17.78 21.79
C ARG A 62 -19.74 17.30 22.15
N GLN A 63 -20.14 17.54 23.38
CA GLN A 63 -21.47 17.18 23.87
C GLN A 63 -22.59 17.81 23.02
N HIS A 64 -23.75 17.18 23.02
CA HIS A 64 -24.91 17.61 22.24
C HIS A 64 -25.39 19.04 22.56
N LYS A 65 -25.21 19.50 23.80
CA LYS A 65 -25.53 20.86 24.26
C LYS A 65 -24.47 21.92 23.92
N SER A 66 -23.37 21.55 23.24
CA SER A 66 -22.36 22.53 22.86
C SER A 66 -22.92 23.51 21.85
N GLU A 67 -22.75 24.79 22.12
CA GLU A 67 -23.10 25.88 21.21
C GLU A 67 -22.03 26.02 20.09
N LYS A 68 -22.38 26.74 19.03
CA LYS A 68 -21.55 27.15 17.90
C LYS A 68 -20.88 25.98 17.14
N THR A 69 -20.06 25.17 17.81
CA THR A 69 -19.25 24.16 17.12
C THR A 69 -19.22 22.83 17.87
N LYS A 70 -19.59 21.73 17.20
CA LYS A 70 -19.53 20.37 17.76
C LYS A 70 -18.37 19.56 17.21
N ARG A 71 -17.98 19.79 15.95
CA ARG A 71 -17.04 18.98 15.19
C ARG A 71 -15.68 19.66 14.98
N GLY A 72 -15.33 20.60 15.84
CA GLY A 72 -14.07 21.33 15.78
C GLY A 72 -13.05 20.85 16.79
N VAL A 73 -11.84 21.38 16.67
CA VAL A 73 -10.75 21.18 17.63
C VAL A 73 -11.10 21.90 18.94
N GLY A 74 -10.76 21.34 20.10
CA GLY A 74 -11.06 21.92 21.40
C GLY A 74 -10.30 23.21 21.66
N THR A 75 -8.99 23.19 21.43
CA THR A 75 -8.11 24.36 21.55
C THR A 75 -7.16 24.43 20.36
N LEU A 76 -6.76 25.63 20.00
CA LEU A 76 -5.79 25.87 18.92
C LEU A 76 -4.38 26.11 19.45
N GLY A 77 -4.19 26.12 20.75
CA GLY A 77 -2.91 26.31 21.40
C GLY A 77 -2.89 27.41 22.46
N PRO A 78 -1.75 27.68 23.10
CA PRO A 78 -1.58 28.71 24.11
C PRO A 78 -1.65 30.12 23.52
N TRP A 79 -1.82 31.12 24.38
CA TRP A 79 -1.83 32.53 23.98
C TRP A 79 -0.55 32.98 23.31
N THR A 80 0.60 32.57 23.82
CA THR A 80 1.92 32.79 23.23
C THR A 80 2.40 31.49 22.57
N PRO A 81 2.81 31.48 21.30
CA PRO A 81 3.29 32.58 20.44
C PRO A 81 2.25 33.23 19.51
N LYS A 82 0.97 33.23 19.82
CA LYS A 82 -0.12 33.86 19.02
C LYS A 82 -0.30 33.29 17.59
N ARG A 83 0.19 32.10 17.34
CA ARG A 83 0.03 31.38 16.07
C ARG A 83 -0.40 29.95 16.30
N VAL A 84 -1.21 29.42 15.41
CA VAL A 84 -1.58 28.02 15.42
C VAL A 84 -0.39 27.18 14.92
N ARG A 85 0.03 26.19 15.70
CA ARG A 85 1.11 25.28 15.31
C ARG A 85 0.64 24.34 14.20
N TRP A 86 1.56 23.90 13.34
CA TRP A 86 1.28 22.95 12.26
C TRP A 86 0.78 21.58 12.78
N SER A 87 1.11 21.22 14.03
CA SER A 87 0.73 19.97 14.66
C SER A 87 -0.74 19.93 15.14
N VAL A 88 -1.46 21.07 15.09
CA VAL A 88 -2.89 21.10 15.45
C VAL A 88 -3.71 20.33 14.42
N ALA A 89 -4.66 19.53 14.91
CA ALA A 89 -5.53 18.69 14.08
C ALA A 89 -6.50 19.54 13.25
N GLN A 90 -6.05 20.02 12.09
CA GLN A 90 -6.85 20.84 11.17
C GLN A 90 -7.54 19.98 10.09
N PRO A 91 -8.68 20.44 9.54
CA PRO A 91 -9.26 19.81 8.35
C PRO A 91 -8.30 19.90 7.17
N GLY A 92 -8.39 18.98 6.24
CA GLY A 92 -7.56 18.96 5.05
C GLY A 92 -7.66 17.66 4.29
N LYS A 93 -6.74 17.46 3.35
CA LYS A 93 -6.66 16.27 2.52
C LYS A 93 -6.41 15.04 3.38
N MET A 94 -7.22 13.99 3.20
CA MET A 94 -7.05 12.68 3.82
C MET A 94 -6.85 11.62 2.75
N GLY A 95 -5.87 10.76 2.94
CA GLY A 95 -5.48 9.76 1.95
C GLY A 95 -4.75 10.36 0.74
N PHE A 96 -4.48 9.54 -0.27
CA PHE A 96 -3.60 9.85 -1.39
C PHE A 96 -2.21 10.29 -0.91
N HIS A 97 -1.71 9.57 0.09
CA HIS A 97 -0.37 9.75 0.64
C HIS A 97 0.47 8.52 0.35
N THR A 98 1.75 8.73 0.04
CA THR A 98 2.73 7.65 -0.03
C THR A 98 2.92 7.03 1.35
N ARG A 99 2.87 5.69 1.41
CA ARG A 99 3.11 4.92 2.62
C ARG A 99 4.00 3.74 2.32
N THR A 100 4.85 3.40 3.26
CA THR A 100 5.67 2.19 3.25
C THR A 100 5.13 1.22 4.28
N GLU A 101 4.79 0.03 3.84
CA GLU A 101 4.40 -1.08 4.70
C GLU A 101 5.56 -2.06 4.78
N TYR A 102 6.10 -2.22 5.97
CA TYR A 102 7.30 -3.02 6.22
C TYR A 102 6.99 -4.50 6.45
N ASN A 103 7.96 -5.35 6.07
CA ASN A 103 7.95 -6.78 6.40
C ASN A 103 6.68 -7.53 6.00
N LYS A 104 6.20 -7.32 4.78
CA LYS A 104 5.12 -8.14 4.20
C LYS A 104 5.70 -9.45 3.71
N HIS A 105 5.03 -10.54 4.02
CA HIS A 105 5.49 -11.89 3.72
C HIS A 105 4.92 -12.36 2.38
N ILE A 106 5.78 -12.82 1.48
CA ILE A 106 5.38 -13.47 0.23
C ILE A 106 4.98 -14.91 0.53
N LEU A 107 3.77 -15.29 0.15
CA LEU A 107 3.26 -16.66 0.34
C LEU A 107 3.51 -17.52 -0.89
N LYS A 108 3.28 -16.98 -2.09
CA LYS A 108 3.43 -17.69 -3.35
C LYS A 108 3.74 -16.72 -4.49
N ILE A 109 4.58 -17.15 -5.43
CA ILE A 109 4.81 -16.49 -6.71
C ILE A 109 4.50 -17.51 -7.80
N ASP A 110 3.57 -17.20 -8.70
CA ASP A 110 3.18 -18.16 -9.73
C ASP A 110 2.75 -17.45 -11.02
N ASN A 111 2.83 -18.18 -12.13
CA ASN A 111 2.41 -17.75 -13.48
C ASN A 111 1.06 -18.34 -13.91
N LYS A 112 0.39 -19.13 -13.06
CA LYS A 112 -0.90 -19.77 -13.33
C LYS A 112 -2.06 -18.98 -12.71
N PRO A 113 -2.64 -17.99 -13.43
CA PRO A 113 -3.69 -17.14 -12.86
C PRO A 113 -5.00 -17.90 -12.55
N GLU A 114 -5.21 -19.09 -13.14
CA GLU A 114 -6.38 -19.92 -12.87
C GLU A 114 -6.46 -20.39 -11.41
N ASP A 115 -5.32 -20.48 -10.73
CA ASP A 115 -5.25 -20.90 -9.34
C ASP A 115 -5.85 -19.90 -8.35
N ILE A 116 -5.90 -18.60 -8.72
CA ILE A 116 -6.37 -17.54 -7.84
C ILE A 116 -7.63 -16.83 -8.32
N ASN A 117 -8.02 -17.02 -9.60
CA ASN A 117 -9.21 -16.35 -10.12
C ASN A 117 -10.48 -16.98 -9.56
N PRO A 118 -11.30 -16.25 -8.78
CA PRO A 118 -12.61 -16.71 -8.37
C PRO A 118 -13.59 -16.72 -9.54
N LYS A 119 -14.67 -17.47 -9.43
CA LYS A 119 -15.78 -17.46 -10.36
C LYS A 119 -16.32 -16.04 -10.50
N GLY A 120 -16.36 -15.51 -11.74
CA GLY A 120 -16.73 -14.13 -12.00
C GLY A 120 -15.62 -13.09 -11.86
N GLY A 121 -14.40 -13.49 -11.48
CA GLY A 121 -13.24 -12.62 -11.29
C GLY A 121 -13.24 -11.85 -9.97
N LEU A 122 -12.13 -11.17 -9.68
CA LEU A 122 -11.96 -10.36 -8.48
C LEU A 122 -12.82 -9.10 -8.54
N SER A 123 -13.58 -8.84 -7.48
CA SER A 123 -14.47 -7.67 -7.38
C SER A 123 -13.73 -6.36 -7.67
N ARG A 124 -14.23 -5.55 -8.61
CA ARG A 124 -13.67 -4.27 -9.09
C ARG A 124 -12.27 -4.35 -9.70
N TYR A 125 -11.79 -5.54 -10.02
CA TYR A 125 -10.51 -5.74 -10.69
C TYR A 125 -10.69 -6.47 -12.03
N GLY A 126 -11.43 -7.57 -12.03
CA GLY A 126 -11.58 -8.50 -13.13
C GLY A 126 -10.75 -9.76 -12.92
N GLN A 127 -10.39 -10.42 -14.01
CA GLN A 127 -9.53 -11.60 -13.97
C GLN A 127 -8.06 -11.21 -13.99
N VAL A 128 -7.25 -11.90 -13.21
CA VAL A 128 -5.79 -11.84 -13.29
C VAL A 128 -5.36 -12.64 -14.52
N LYS A 129 -4.49 -12.06 -15.35
CA LYS A 129 -4.01 -12.68 -16.60
C LYS A 129 -2.50 -12.92 -16.62
N ASN A 130 -1.76 -12.17 -15.82
CA ASN A 130 -0.30 -12.20 -15.76
C ASN A 130 0.18 -12.92 -14.51
N ASP A 131 1.49 -13.06 -14.41
CA ASP A 131 2.17 -13.54 -13.21
C ASP A 131 1.70 -12.76 -11.99
N TYR A 132 1.62 -13.43 -10.84
CA TYR A 132 1.11 -12.83 -9.61
C TYR A 132 1.95 -13.18 -8.38
N ILE A 133 1.85 -12.33 -7.39
CA ILE A 133 2.36 -12.59 -6.04
C ILE A 133 1.19 -12.62 -5.05
N LEU A 134 1.17 -13.62 -4.20
CA LEU A 134 0.33 -13.65 -3.01
C LEU A 134 1.12 -13.14 -1.80
N ILE A 135 0.59 -12.11 -1.16
CA ILE A 135 1.20 -11.47 0.00
C ILE A 135 0.27 -11.61 1.21
N LYS A 136 0.84 -11.92 2.36
CA LYS A 136 0.09 -12.00 3.61
C LYS A 136 -0.40 -10.63 4.06
N GLY A 137 -1.71 -10.49 4.23
CA GLY A 137 -2.35 -9.28 4.73
C GLY A 137 -2.75 -8.30 3.64
N SER A 138 -3.07 -7.08 4.03
CA SER A 138 -3.51 -6.02 3.13
C SER A 138 -2.35 -5.21 2.56
N VAL A 139 -2.61 -4.55 1.44
CA VAL A 139 -1.69 -3.59 0.81
C VAL A 139 -2.40 -2.25 0.66
N ALA A 140 -1.68 -1.16 0.91
CA ALA A 140 -2.22 0.19 0.77
C ALA A 140 -2.63 0.51 -0.66
N GLY A 141 -3.65 1.35 -0.81
CA GLY A 141 -4.08 1.89 -2.09
C GLY A 141 -5.41 1.32 -2.60
N VAL A 142 -5.69 1.62 -3.84
CA VAL A 142 -6.87 1.12 -4.57
C VAL A 142 -6.47 0.02 -5.52
N LYS A 143 -7.40 -0.87 -5.84
CA LYS A 143 -7.20 -1.90 -6.88
C LYS A 143 -6.77 -1.24 -8.19
N LYS A 144 -5.90 -1.90 -8.95
CA LYS A 144 -5.32 -1.43 -10.22
C LYS A 144 -4.29 -0.28 -10.09
N ARG A 145 -3.88 0.12 -8.89
CA ARG A 145 -2.80 1.08 -8.70
C ARG A 145 -1.45 0.35 -8.66
N THR A 146 -0.46 0.94 -9.30
CA THR A 146 0.92 0.47 -9.25
C THR A 146 1.46 0.56 -7.83
N ILE A 147 2.20 -0.44 -7.42
CA ILE A 147 2.93 -0.51 -6.16
C ILE A 147 4.39 -0.83 -6.45
N ILE A 148 5.28 -0.42 -5.57
CA ILE A 148 6.71 -0.71 -5.67
C ILE A 148 7.05 -1.67 -4.54
N LEU A 149 7.77 -2.74 -4.89
CA LEU A 149 8.26 -3.74 -3.96
C LEU A 149 9.78 -3.57 -3.82
N THR A 150 10.27 -3.59 -2.60
CA THR A 150 11.70 -3.51 -2.30
C THR A 150 12.10 -4.58 -1.30
N GLU A 151 13.39 -4.84 -1.20
CA GLU A 151 13.92 -5.65 -0.12
C GLU A 151 13.65 -5.00 1.24
N PRO A 152 13.47 -5.80 2.31
CA PRO A 152 13.09 -5.29 3.62
C PRO A 152 14.23 -4.53 4.27
N GLN A 153 13.98 -3.27 4.64
CA GLN A 153 14.96 -2.44 5.36
C GLN A 153 15.08 -2.80 6.84
N ARG A 154 14.02 -3.37 7.42
CA ARG A 154 13.93 -3.72 8.85
C ARG A 154 13.59 -5.18 9.03
N LEU A 155 14.45 -6.06 8.54
CA LEU A 155 14.22 -7.50 8.56
C LEU A 155 13.99 -8.03 9.98
N LYS A 156 12.91 -8.79 10.18
CA LYS A 156 12.70 -9.58 11.39
C LYS A 156 13.53 -10.86 11.29
N GLN A 157 14.24 -11.18 12.35
CA GLN A 157 15.19 -12.31 12.39
C GLN A 157 14.58 -13.70 12.19
N HIS A 158 13.27 -13.86 12.29
CA HIS A 158 12.58 -15.15 12.15
C HIS A 158 11.58 -15.11 11.02
N ALA A 159 12.02 -15.48 9.82
CA ALA A 159 11.13 -15.80 8.72
C ALA A 159 10.48 -17.15 8.98
N GLN A 160 9.17 -17.17 9.25
CA GLN A 160 8.41 -18.43 9.30
C GLN A 160 8.17 -18.90 7.88
N THR A 161 8.51 -20.16 7.60
CA THR A 161 8.08 -20.80 6.34
C THR A 161 6.60 -21.08 6.42
N LEU A 162 5.82 -20.44 5.56
CA LEU A 162 4.37 -20.62 5.47
C LEU A 162 4.04 -21.38 4.20
N ALA A 163 3.22 -22.43 4.32
CA ALA A 163 2.67 -23.15 3.20
C ALA A 163 1.24 -22.71 2.93
N LEU A 164 0.92 -22.42 1.66
CA LEU A 164 -0.43 -22.13 1.22
C LEU A 164 -1.20 -23.45 1.05
N THR A 165 -2.20 -23.70 1.88
CA THR A 165 -2.99 -24.93 1.85
C THR A 165 -4.21 -24.84 0.95
N TYR A 166 -4.86 -23.69 0.90
CA TYR A 166 -6.11 -23.50 0.17
C TYR A 166 -6.32 -22.05 -0.29
N VAL A 167 -6.86 -21.89 -1.51
CA VAL A 167 -7.31 -20.61 -2.07
C VAL A 167 -8.80 -20.72 -2.37
N HIS A 168 -9.59 -19.85 -1.76
CA HIS A 168 -11.02 -19.78 -1.97
C HIS A 168 -11.35 -19.20 -3.35
N LYS A 169 -12.08 -19.97 -4.18
CA LYS A 169 -12.40 -19.58 -5.58
C LYS A 169 -13.89 -19.33 -5.84
N ASP A 170 -14.73 -19.28 -4.83
CA ASP A 170 -16.12 -18.96 -5.02
C ASP A 170 -16.33 -17.49 -5.39
N SER A 171 -17.51 -17.19 -5.97
CA SER A 171 -17.85 -15.84 -6.39
C SER A 171 -17.75 -14.85 -5.22
N GLN A 172 -17.15 -13.69 -5.49
CA GLN A 172 -17.08 -12.56 -4.55
C GLN A 172 -18.26 -11.58 -4.71
N GLN A 173 -19.21 -11.91 -5.58
CA GLN A 173 -20.42 -11.11 -5.85
C GLN A 173 -21.64 -11.68 -5.13
#